data_9766112166f50069fb3ecff217940f43
#
_entry.id   9766112166f50069fb3ecff217940f43
#
_cell.length_a   1.000
_cell.length_b   1.000
_cell.length_c   1.000
_cell.angle_alpha   90.00
_cell.angle_beta   90.00
_cell.angle_gamma   90.00
#
_symmetry.space_group_name_H-M   'P 1'
#
loop_
_entity.id
_entity.type
_entity.pdbx_description
1 polymer ?
#
loop_
_entity_poly.entity_id
_entity_poly.type
_entity_poly.pdbx_seq_one_letter_code
_entity_poly.pdbx_strand_id
1 'polypeptide(L)'
;MPSNVPIQARIPASIPVDSILIKKWNTAIPDILKSPGTKTGTIDPNTARMYVHDYYGLLGDLGIPLEYHYPHLVANGYYNPTSYLGDIKNIILLDMTLLRTYLDAFTRK
;
A
#
# COMPACT_ATOMS: atom_id res chain seq x y z
N MET A 1 20.90 -15.24 11.48
CA MET A 1 20.44 -14.96 11.46
C MET A 1 19.88 -14.77 11.40
N PRO A 2 19.98 -14.70 11.20
CA PRO A 2 19.41 -14.34 11.12
C PRO A 2 18.74 -13.93 10.92
N SER A 3 18.92 -13.60 11.02
CA SER A 3 18.29 -13.22 10.94
C SER A 3 17.85 -12.61 10.64
N ASN A 4 18.07 -11.87 10.55
CA ASN A 4 17.66 -11.32 10.02
C ASN A 4 16.95 -11.50 9.21
N VAL A 5 16.97 -11.68 8.95
CA VAL A 5 16.33 -12.15 8.17
C VAL A 5 15.09 -12.19 8.40
N PRO A 6 14.70 -12.38 9.29
CA PRO A 6 13.40 -12.41 9.53
C PRO A 6 12.69 -11.28 9.16
N ILE A 7 13.19 -10.21 9.28
CA ILE A 7 12.56 -9.09 8.94
C ILE A 7 12.26 -9.06 7.59
N GLN A 8 13.13 -9.26 6.76
CA GLN A 8 12.80 -9.20 5.47
C GLN A 8 11.99 -10.25 5.18
N ALA A 9 12.02 -11.29 5.79
CA ALA A 9 11.15 -12.29 5.43
C ALA A 9 9.76 -11.85 5.63
N ARG A 10 9.52 -10.88 6.41
CA ARG A 10 8.22 -10.52 6.57
C ARG A 10 7.81 -9.55 5.71
N ILE A 11 8.57 -8.78 5.31
CA ILE A 11 8.16 -7.73 4.66
C ILE A 11 7.78 -8.13 3.52
N PRO A 12 7.56 -8.11 2.95
CA PRO A 12 6.92 -8.35 1.94
C PRO A 12 6.96 -9.57 1.57
N ALA A 13 7.04 -10.23 2.32
CA ALA A 13 6.97 -11.43 2.02
C ALA A 13 6.28 -11.47 0.91
N SER A 14 5.92 -10.58 0.65
CA SER A 14 5.10 -10.45 -0.25
C SER A 14 5.69 -10.20 -1.44
N ILE A 15 5.57 -9.12 -1.90
CA ILE A 15 5.89 -8.77 -3.20
C ILE A 15 7.12 -8.01 -3.20
N PRO A 16 8.12 -8.39 -3.86
CA PRO A 16 9.31 -7.65 -3.97
C PRO A 16 9.01 -6.43 -4.79
N VAL A 17 9.22 -5.31 -4.26
CA VAL A 17 8.99 -4.09 -4.98
C VAL A 17 10.34 -3.57 -5.35
N ASP A 18 10.75 -3.74 -6.57
CA ASP A 18 12.05 -3.26 -7.01
C ASP A 18 12.00 -1.76 -7.32
N SER A 19 13.15 -1.17 -7.48
CA SER A 19 13.23 0.28 -7.64
C SER A 19 12.57 0.79 -8.91
N ILE A 20 12.52 -0.03 -9.94
CA ILE A 20 11.90 0.37 -11.20
C ILE A 20 10.37 0.40 -11.00
N LEU A 21 9.82 -0.59 -10.36
CA LEU A 21 8.40 -0.64 -10.12
C LEU A 21 7.97 0.51 -9.18
N ILE A 22 8.78 0.82 -8.18
CA ILE A 22 8.52 1.94 -7.30
C ILE A 22 8.44 3.23 -8.11
N LYS A 23 9.35 3.45 -9.03
CA LYS A 23 9.34 4.66 -9.85
C LYS A 23 8.09 4.72 -10.72
N LYS A 24 7.68 3.60 -11.28
CA LYS A 24 6.50 3.56 -12.12
C LYS A 24 5.25 3.89 -11.30
N TRP A 25 5.12 3.30 -10.10
CA TRP A 25 3.99 3.62 -9.25
C TRP A 25 4.00 5.09 -8.84
N ASN A 26 5.16 5.63 -8.46
CA ASN A 26 5.25 7.02 -8.04
C ASN A 26 4.82 7.98 -9.16
N THR A 27 5.07 7.62 -10.41
CA THR A 27 4.65 8.42 -11.54
C THR A 27 3.14 8.29 -11.77
N ALA A 28 2.57 7.12 -11.58
CA ALA A 28 1.16 6.88 -11.85
C ALA A 28 0.22 7.32 -10.75
N ILE A 29 0.65 7.31 -9.49
CA ILE A 29 -0.22 7.59 -8.35
C ILE A 29 -0.96 8.93 -8.47
N PRO A 30 -0.34 10.03 -8.88
CA PRO A 30 -1.11 11.28 -9.02
C PRO A 30 -2.29 11.17 -9.95
N ASP A 31 -2.16 10.41 -11.05
CA ASP A 31 -3.26 10.22 -11.97
C ASP A 31 -4.33 9.32 -11.37
N ILE A 32 -3.92 8.29 -10.64
CA ILE A 32 -4.87 7.38 -10.01
C ILE A 32 -5.67 8.12 -8.93
N LEU A 33 -5.03 9.05 -8.22
CA LEU A 33 -5.72 9.83 -7.20
C LEU A 33 -6.82 10.71 -7.80
N LYS A 34 -6.70 11.10 -9.06
CA LYS A 34 -7.70 11.92 -9.72
C LYS A 34 -8.86 11.10 -10.28
N SER A 35 -8.75 9.78 -10.27
CA SER A 35 -9.78 8.94 -10.84
C SER A 35 -11.07 9.02 -10.05
N PRO A 36 -12.23 9.08 -10.71
CA PRO A 36 -13.52 9.05 -10.01
C PRO A 36 -13.73 7.77 -9.20
N GLY A 37 -13.00 6.70 -9.53
CA GLY A 37 -13.11 5.45 -8.77
C GLY A 37 -12.29 5.42 -7.50
N THR A 38 -11.44 6.44 -7.28
CA THR A 38 -10.69 6.55 -6.02
C THR A 38 -11.61 7.14 -4.96
N LYS A 39 -11.70 6.50 -3.82
CA LYS A 39 -12.64 6.85 -2.78
C LYS A 39 -11.96 7.04 -1.45
N THR A 40 -12.67 7.57 -0.47
CA THR A 40 -12.17 7.69 0.89
C THR A 40 -13.04 6.84 1.80
N GLY A 41 -12.44 6.04 2.63
CA GLY A 41 -13.15 5.23 3.61
C GLY A 41 -12.83 5.66 5.02
N THR A 42 -13.67 5.28 5.97
CA THR A 42 -13.47 5.58 7.38
C THR A 42 -12.92 4.34 8.07
N ILE A 43 -11.96 4.51 8.96
CA ILE A 43 -11.35 3.40 9.66
C ILE A 43 -11.79 3.42 11.12
N ASP A 44 -12.23 2.27 11.63
CA ASP A 44 -12.56 2.13 13.04
C ASP A 44 -11.33 2.42 13.90
N PRO A 45 -11.43 3.24 14.93
CA PRO A 45 -10.26 3.58 15.75
C PRO A 45 -9.55 2.39 16.37
N ASN A 46 -10.29 1.35 16.75
CA ASN A 46 -9.64 0.17 17.31
C ASN A 46 -8.85 -0.59 16.27
N THR A 47 -9.38 -0.69 15.06
CA THR A 47 -8.66 -1.31 13.95
C THR A 47 -7.44 -0.47 13.61
N ALA A 48 -7.59 0.84 13.58
CA ALA A 48 -6.47 1.72 13.29
C ALA A 48 -5.30 1.49 14.27
N ARG A 49 -5.61 1.38 15.56
CA ARG A 49 -4.56 1.20 16.56
C ARG A 49 -3.96 -0.20 16.54
N MET A 50 -4.75 -1.18 16.17
CA MET A 50 -4.28 -2.56 16.15
C MET A 50 -3.06 -2.73 15.24
N TYR A 51 -2.96 -1.94 14.20
CA TYR A 51 -1.91 -2.08 13.21
C TYR A 51 -0.84 -0.98 13.30
N VAL A 52 -0.65 -0.41 14.49
CA VAL A 52 0.40 0.60 14.67
C VAL A 52 1.73 0.05 14.17
N HIS A 53 2.47 0.83 13.43
CA HIS A 53 3.74 0.45 12.80
C HIS A 53 3.60 -0.71 11.78
N ASP A 54 2.39 -1.00 11.35
CA ASP A 54 2.15 -2.10 10.41
C ASP A 54 1.04 -1.71 9.41
N TYR A 55 1.33 -0.72 8.58
CA TYR A 55 0.33 -0.23 7.63
C TYR A 55 -0.08 -1.30 6.63
N TYR A 56 0.84 -2.15 6.21
CA TYR A 56 0.50 -3.22 5.28
C TYR A 56 -0.45 -4.25 5.93
N GLY A 57 -0.30 -4.48 7.23
CA GLY A 57 -1.26 -5.32 7.94
C GLY A 57 -2.65 -4.71 7.93
N LEU A 58 -2.74 -3.39 8.10
CA LEU A 58 -4.02 -2.69 8.02
C LEU A 58 -4.62 -2.85 6.62
N LEU A 59 -3.83 -2.64 5.58
CA LEU A 59 -4.33 -2.78 4.20
C LEU A 59 -4.80 -4.21 3.94
N GLY A 60 -4.10 -5.20 4.45
CA GLY A 60 -4.52 -6.58 4.30
C GLY A 60 -5.85 -6.86 5.00
N ASP A 61 -6.04 -6.30 6.19
CA ASP A 61 -7.29 -6.45 6.93
C ASP A 61 -8.46 -5.79 6.18
N LEU A 62 -8.17 -4.74 5.42
CA LEU A 62 -9.20 -4.08 4.63
C LEU A 62 -9.45 -4.78 3.30
N GLY A 63 -8.75 -5.87 3.03
CA GLY A 63 -8.96 -6.64 1.81
C GLY A 63 -8.23 -6.14 0.59
N ILE A 64 -7.21 -5.29 0.77
CA ILE A 64 -6.47 -4.78 -0.36
C ILE A 64 -5.40 -5.79 -0.76
N PRO A 65 -5.36 -6.22 -2.03
CA PRO A 65 -4.37 -7.20 -2.47
C PRO A 65 -2.93 -6.70 -2.27
N LEU A 66 -2.03 -7.61 -1.99
CA LEU A 66 -0.64 -7.29 -1.70
C LEU A 66 0.03 -6.47 -2.77
N GLU A 67 -0.27 -6.73 -4.01
CA GLU A 67 0.37 -6.02 -5.13
C GLU A 67 0.01 -4.54 -5.18
N TYR A 68 -1.03 -4.13 -4.45
CA TYR A 68 -1.45 -2.74 -4.43
C TYR A 68 -1.13 -2.06 -3.09
N HIS A 69 -0.40 -2.72 -2.19
CA HIS A 69 -0.09 -2.14 -0.90
C HIS A 69 0.81 -0.91 -1.03
N TYR A 70 1.84 -0.99 -1.86
CA TYR A 70 2.75 0.14 -2.00
C TYR A 70 2.06 1.41 -2.52
N PRO A 71 1.27 1.34 -3.60
CA PRO A 71 0.57 2.55 -4.05
C PRO A 71 -0.38 3.11 -3.01
N HIS A 72 -1.03 2.25 -2.21
CA HIS A 72 -1.90 2.75 -1.15
C HIS A 72 -1.09 3.40 -0.02
N LEU A 73 0.08 2.89 0.29
CA LEU A 73 0.95 3.48 1.28
C LEU A 73 1.32 4.91 0.89
N VAL A 74 1.78 5.09 -0.33
CA VAL A 74 2.21 6.38 -0.81
C VAL A 74 1.03 7.34 -0.95
N ALA A 75 -0.09 6.86 -1.47
CA ALA A 75 -1.28 7.70 -1.67
C ALA A 75 -1.79 8.24 -0.34
N ASN A 76 -1.58 7.51 0.74
CA ASN A 76 -2.01 7.95 2.06
C ASN A 76 -0.92 8.71 2.82
N GLY A 77 0.19 9.01 2.17
CA GLY A 77 1.20 9.91 2.72
C GLY A 77 2.27 9.28 3.58
N TYR A 78 2.42 7.97 3.53
CA TYR A 78 3.43 7.32 4.34
C TYR A 78 4.66 6.94 3.52
N TYR A 79 5.84 6.94 4.17
CA TYR A 79 7.06 6.63 3.51
C TYR A 79 7.33 5.16 3.55
N ASN A 80 7.04 4.50 4.66
CA ASN A 80 7.18 3.06 4.78
C ASN A 80 6.11 2.55 5.74
N PRO A 81 5.81 1.25 5.71
CA PRO A 81 4.71 0.71 6.51
C PRO A 81 4.91 0.81 8.02
N THR A 82 6.15 0.94 8.48
CA THR A 82 6.42 1.04 9.90
C THR A 82 6.28 2.47 10.42
N SER A 83 6.11 3.45 9.53
CA SER A 83 5.92 4.83 9.92
C SER A 83 4.52 5.13 10.42
N TYR A 84 3.59 4.19 10.22
CA TYR A 84 2.21 4.41 10.60
C TYR A 84 2.06 4.43 12.13
N LEU A 85 1.38 5.46 12.64
CA LEU A 85 1.25 5.66 14.08
C LEU A 85 -0.03 5.11 14.69
N GLY A 86 -0.85 4.43 13.95
CA GLY A 86 -2.06 3.81 14.48
C GLY A 86 -3.21 4.79 14.67
N ASP A 87 -3.16 5.94 14.02
CA ASP A 87 -4.12 7.01 14.23
C ASP A 87 -4.89 7.46 13.00
N ILE A 88 -4.83 6.67 11.93
CA ILE A 88 -5.53 7.06 10.71
C ILE A 88 -7.03 7.01 10.92
N LYS A 89 -7.75 8.02 10.48
CA LYS A 89 -9.20 8.06 10.59
C LYS A 89 -9.87 7.83 9.26
N ASN A 90 -9.28 8.32 8.21
CA ASN A 90 -9.83 8.15 6.87
C ASN A 90 -8.72 7.63 5.97
N ILE A 91 -9.05 6.74 5.08
CA ILE A 91 -8.04 6.15 4.20
C ILE A 91 -8.46 6.37 2.76
N ILE A 92 -7.49 6.68 1.92
CA ILE A 92 -7.73 6.79 0.49
C ILE A 92 -7.66 5.39 -0.10
N LEU A 93 -8.73 5.00 -0.80
CA LEU A 93 -8.81 3.72 -1.47
C LEU A 93 -8.73 3.96 -2.96
N LEU A 94 -7.62 3.60 -3.56
CA LEU A 94 -7.37 3.88 -4.97
C LEU A 94 -8.27 3.04 -5.86
N ASP A 95 -8.58 3.57 -7.04
CA ASP A 95 -9.41 2.88 -8.03
C ASP A 95 -8.75 1.56 -8.40
N MET A 96 -9.35 0.44 -8.00
CA MET A 96 -8.74 -0.88 -8.20
C MET A 96 -8.66 -1.28 -9.66
N THR A 97 -9.62 -0.87 -10.47
CA THR A 97 -9.58 -1.18 -11.90
C THR A 97 -8.39 -0.48 -12.54
N LEU A 98 -8.16 0.76 -12.15
CA LEU A 98 -7.07 1.52 -12.69
C LEU A 98 -5.72 0.99 -12.20
N LEU A 99 -5.64 0.59 -10.92
CA LEU A 99 -4.44 -0.03 -10.39
C LEU A 99 -4.08 -1.28 -11.18
N ARG A 100 -5.09 -2.08 -11.51
CA ARG A 100 -4.84 -3.30 -12.28
C ARG A 100 -4.33 -2.96 -13.66
N THR A 101 -4.91 -1.97 -14.30
CA THR A 101 -4.49 -1.56 -15.63
C THR A 101 -3.03 -1.09 -15.61
N TYR A 102 -2.66 -0.28 -14.62
CA TYR A 102 -1.28 0.19 -14.54
C TYR A 102 -0.31 -0.95 -14.21
N LEU A 103 -0.69 -1.83 -13.28
CA LEU A 103 0.21 -2.93 -12.93
C LEU A 103 0.45 -3.84 -14.13
N ASP A 104 -0.58 -4.13 -14.90
CA ASP A 104 -0.44 -4.95 -16.09
C ASP A 104 0.52 -4.27 -17.07
N ALA A 105 0.41 -2.97 -17.23
CA ALA A 105 1.31 -2.25 -18.12
C ALA A 105 2.75 -2.25 -17.59
N PHE A 106 2.93 -2.12 -16.27
CA PHE A 106 4.25 -2.07 -15.68
C PHE A 106 4.98 -3.42 -15.77
N THR A 107 4.23 -4.50 -15.73
CA THR A 107 4.83 -5.84 -15.70
C THR A 107 4.81 -6.53 -17.04
N ARG A 108 4.23 -5.87 -18.08
CA ARG A 108 4.16 -6.51 -19.38
C ARG A 108 5.54 -6.53 -20.02
N LYS A 109 5.88 -7.59 -20.64
CA LYS A 109 7.18 -7.73 -21.31
C LYS A 109 7.10 -7.51 -22.80
#